data_53123e41e4888265d3d6ad7090012fe3
#
_entry.id   53123e41e4888265d3d6ad7090012fe3
#
_cell.length_a   1.000
_cell.length_b   1.000
_cell.length_c   1.000
_cell.angle_alpha   90.00
_cell.angle_beta   90.00
_cell.angle_gamma   90.00
#
_symmetry.space_group_name_H-M   'P 1'
#
loop_
_entity.id
_entity.type
_entity.pdbx_description
1 polymer ?
#
loop_
_entity_poly.entity_id
_entity_poly.type
_entity_poly.pdbx_seq_one_letter_code
_entity_poly.pdbx_strand_id
1 'polypeptide(L)'
;MAHTLPELPYGLDALEPNISRQTLEFHYGKHHAAYVTNLNNLVAGTELEAKSLEDTILAVAGDASKAGVFNNAAQVWNHTFYWQSIKPGGGGTPSGALLEKINADFGSFETFVEQFKAAGATQFGSGWAWLVLDGGTLKVTKTGNADLPLAHGQKALLTMDVWEHAYYLDYQNRRPDYITTFLDKLVNWDFVAANLAAA
;
A
#
# COMPACT_ATOMS: atom_id res chain seq x y z
N MET A 1 -15.06 11.70 14.59
CA MET A 1 -15.75 10.38 14.35
C MET A 1 -14.71 9.29 14.44
N ALA A 2 -15.04 8.13 15.02
CA ALA A 2 -14.08 7.02 15.07
C ALA A 2 -13.77 6.50 13.65
N HIS A 3 -12.50 6.20 13.40
CA HIS A 3 -12.07 5.50 12.20
C HIS A 3 -12.54 4.04 12.26
N THR A 4 -12.91 3.47 11.13
CA THR A 4 -13.41 2.09 11.03
C THR A 4 -12.47 1.23 10.19
N LEU A 5 -12.39 -0.05 10.52
CA LEU A 5 -11.73 -1.03 9.65
C LEU A 5 -12.58 -1.20 8.38
N PRO A 6 -12.09 -0.85 7.19
CA PRO A 6 -12.87 -1.04 5.96
C PRO A 6 -13.03 -2.53 5.66
N GLU A 7 -14.15 -2.91 5.04
CA GLU A 7 -14.33 -4.28 4.58
C GLU A 7 -13.33 -4.61 3.46
N LEU A 8 -12.87 -5.87 3.44
CA LEU A 8 -12.07 -6.37 2.31
C LEU A 8 -12.93 -6.41 1.04
N PRO A 9 -12.40 -6.01 -0.12
CA PRO A 9 -13.15 -6.07 -1.38
C PRO A 9 -13.33 -7.50 -1.93
N TYR A 10 -12.85 -8.52 -1.24
CA TYR A 10 -12.91 -9.94 -1.61
C TYR A 10 -12.88 -10.83 -0.34
N GLY A 11 -13.23 -12.11 -0.49
CA GLY A 11 -13.17 -13.08 0.60
C GLY A 11 -11.73 -13.35 1.09
N LEU A 12 -11.60 -13.81 2.32
CA LEU A 12 -10.29 -14.08 2.95
C LEU A 12 -9.44 -15.13 2.21
N ASP A 13 -10.07 -16.02 1.45
CA ASP A 13 -9.42 -17.08 0.66
C ASP A 13 -9.31 -16.77 -0.83
N ALA A 14 -9.81 -15.62 -1.26
CA ALA A 14 -9.92 -15.28 -2.69
C ALA A 14 -8.57 -15.06 -3.38
N LEU A 15 -7.49 -14.80 -2.63
CA LEU A 15 -6.15 -14.59 -3.17
C LEU A 15 -5.32 -15.89 -3.26
N GLU A 16 -5.86 -17.02 -2.79
CA GLU A 16 -5.18 -18.31 -2.90
C GLU A 16 -5.02 -18.73 -4.38
N PRO A 17 -3.94 -19.44 -4.70
CA PRO A 17 -2.86 -19.91 -3.83
C PRO A 17 -1.73 -18.88 -3.60
N ASN A 18 -1.87 -17.63 -4.06
CA ASN A 18 -0.80 -16.63 -4.07
C ASN A 18 -0.56 -16.01 -2.68
N ILE A 19 -1.62 -15.76 -1.94
CA ILE A 19 -1.62 -15.35 -0.53
C ILE A 19 -2.66 -16.19 0.18
N SER A 20 -2.25 -16.89 1.24
CA SER A 20 -3.14 -17.79 1.97
C SER A 20 -4.19 -17.04 2.79
N ARG A 21 -5.32 -17.72 3.04
CA ARG A 21 -6.32 -17.26 3.98
C ARG A 21 -5.71 -16.96 5.35
N GLN A 22 -4.77 -17.78 5.82
CA GLN A 22 -4.11 -17.56 7.11
C GLN A 22 -3.35 -16.23 7.13
N THR A 23 -2.65 -15.87 6.06
CA THR A 23 -1.98 -14.58 5.94
C THR A 23 -3.00 -13.44 6.05
N LEU A 24 -4.13 -13.50 5.36
CA LEU A 24 -5.16 -12.46 5.45
C LEU A 24 -5.82 -12.38 6.82
N GLU A 25 -6.07 -13.50 7.49
CA GLU A 25 -6.61 -13.53 8.86
C GLU A 25 -5.72 -12.78 9.86
N PHE A 26 -4.40 -12.87 9.70
CA PHE A 26 -3.45 -12.08 10.51
C PHE A 26 -3.28 -10.67 9.98
N HIS A 27 -3.02 -10.50 8.70
CA HIS A 27 -2.65 -9.22 8.12
C HIS A 27 -3.81 -8.21 8.18
N TYR A 28 -5.00 -8.61 7.76
CA TYR A 28 -6.21 -7.79 7.88
C TYR A 28 -6.84 -7.86 9.29
N GLY A 29 -7.10 -9.07 9.77
CA GLY A 29 -7.89 -9.28 10.97
C GLY A 29 -7.16 -8.99 12.29
N LYS A 30 -5.82 -8.90 12.29
CA LYS A 30 -5.02 -8.56 13.46
C LYS A 30 -4.22 -7.28 13.26
N HIS A 31 -3.31 -7.22 12.28
CA HIS A 31 -2.45 -6.05 12.09
C HIS A 31 -3.26 -4.81 11.71
N HIS A 32 -4.03 -4.84 10.62
CA HIS A 32 -4.82 -3.68 10.19
C HIS A 32 -5.86 -3.28 11.25
N ALA A 33 -6.58 -4.24 11.82
CA ALA A 33 -7.54 -3.99 12.89
C ALA A 33 -6.90 -3.34 14.12
N ALA A 34 -5.68 -3.75 14.50
CA ALA A 34 -4.97 -3.16 15.63
C ALA A 34 -4.57 -1.70 15.36
N TYR A 35 -4.14 -1.37 14.14
CA TYR A 35 -3.83 0.02 13.78
C TYR A 35 -5.05 0.93 13.89
N VAL A 36 -6.23 0.46 13.45
CA VAL A 36 -7.49 1.20 13.61
C VAL A 36 -7.83 1.41 15.08
N THR A 37 -7.76 0.37 15.88
CA THR A 37 -8.04 0.44 17.33
C THR A 37 -7.08 1.40 18.04
N ASN A 38 -5.78 1.28 17.76
CA ASN A 38 -4.76 2.11 18.36
C ASN A 38 -4.90 3.59 17.95
N LEU A 39 -5.18 3.84 16.66
CA LEU A 39 -5.44 5.21 16.18
C LEU A 39 -6.59 5.83 16.93
N ASN A 40 -7.74 5.14 17.02
CA ASN A 40 -8.91 5.66 17.75
C ASN A 40 -8.60 5.97 19.21
N ASN A 41 -7.84 5.11 19.89
CA ASN A 41 -7.43 5.35 21.28
C ASN A 41 -6.52 6.59 21.41
N LEU A 42 -5.63 6.81 20.44
CA LEU A 42 -4.67 7.92 20.47
C LEU A 42 -5.31 9.28 20.15
N VAL A 43 -6.35 9.31 19.32
CA VAL A 43 -7.00 10.56 18.91
C VAL A 43 -8.21 10.93 19.78
N ALA A 44 -8.73 10.00 20.59
CA ALA A 44 -9.90 10.20 21.43
C ALA A 44 -9.73 11.42 22.35
N GLY A 45 -10.72 12.33 22.35
CA GLY A 45 -10.69 13.56 23.14
C GLY A 45 -9.70 14.62 22.67
N THR A 46 -9.04 14.44 21.54
CA THR A 46 -8.15 15.42 20.92
C THR A 46 -8.82 16.15 19.74
N GLU A 47 -8.19 17.22 19.25
CA GLU A 47 -8.62 17.91 18.03
C GLU A 47 -8.56 17.02 16.75
N LEU A 48 -7.82 15.90 16.81
CA LEU A 48 -7.67 14.98 15.70
C LEU A 48 -8.87 14.02 15.57
N GLU A 49 -9.66 13.82 16.62
CA GLU A 49 -10.79 12.88 16.61
C GLU A 49 -11.85 13.19 15.55
N ALA A 50 -12.02 14.46 15.19
CA ALA A 50 -12.99 14.89 14.19
C ALA A 50 -12.43 14.96 12.76
N LYS A 51 -11.13 14.75 12.57
CA LYS A 51 -10.46 14.85 11.28
C LYS A 51 -10.64 13.58 10.45
N SER A 52 -10.56 13.73 9.12
CA SER A 52 -10.38 12.60 8.21
C SER A 52 -9.06 11.86 8.48
N LEU A 53 -8.89 10.67 7.94
CA LEU A 53 -7.65 9.91 8.08
C LEU A 53 -6.47 10.66 7.45
N GLU A 54 -6.67 11.17 6.23
CA GLU A 54 -5.68 11.94 5.48
C GLU A 54 -5.31 13.26 6.21
N ASP A 55 -6.31 14.00 6.70
CA ASP A 55 -6.07 15.22 7.46
C ASP A 55 -5.33 14.94 8.78
N THR A 56 -5.60 13.80 9.41
CA THR A 56 -4.88 13.36 10.60
C THR A 56 -3.41 13.08 10.28
N ILE A 57 -3.13 12.32 9.21
CA ILE A 57 -1.77 12.03 8.75
C ILE A 57 -1.01 13.33 8.48
N LEU A 58 -1.59 14.23 7.67
CA LEU A 58 -0.96 15.51 7.31
C LEU A 58 -0.73 16.43 8.50
N ALA A 59 -1.67 16.45 9.45
CA ALA A 59 -1.54 17.30 10.64
C ALA A 59 -0.41 16.88 11.58
N VAL A 60 0.03 15.61 11.52
CA VAL A 60 1.06 15.07 12.43
C VAL A 60 2.34 14.62 11.71
N ALA A 61 2.39 14.72 10.38
CA ALA A 61 3.56 14.38 9.60
C ALA A 61 4.76 15.23 10.01
N GLY A 62 5.89 14.57 10.31
CA GLY A 62 7.12 15.25 10.75
C GLY A 62 7.16 15.67 12.22
N ASP A 63 6.07 15.54 12.97
CA ASP A 63 6.06 15.81 14.43
C ASP A 63 6.44 14.54 15.20
N ALA A 64 7.69 14.49 15.67
CA ALA A 64 8.21 13.35 16.44
C ALA A 64 7.41 13.10 17.74
N SER A 65 6.79 14.12 18.35
CA SER A 65 5.98 13.96 19.54
C SER A 65 4.65 13.25 19.29
N LYS A 66 4.20 13.23 18.03
CA LYS A 66 2.97 12.57 17.55
C LYS A 66 3.26 11.31 16.70
N ALA A 67 4.47 10.77 16.75
CA ALA A 67 4.86 9.61 15.96
C ALA A 67 3.91 8.40 16.13
N GLY A 68 3.36 8.20 17.34
CA GLY A 68 2.38 7.14 17.58
C GLY A 68 1.09 7.32 16.77
N VAL A 69 0.58 8.55 16.68
CA VAL A 69 -0.60 8.88 15.85
C VAL A 69 -0.26 8.73 14.39
N PHE A 70 0.86 9.30 13.94
CA PHE A 70 1.32 9.17 12.55
C PHE A 70 1.42 7.71 12.11
N ASN A 71 2.15 6.89 12.87
CA ASN A 71 2.38 5.50 12.51
C ASN A 71 1.07 4.71 12.38
N ASN A 72 0.14 4.88 13.32
CA ASN A 72 -1.12 4.14 13.25
C ASN A 72 -2.05 4.67 12.14
N ALA A 73 -2.17 5.99 11.96
CA ALA A 73 -2.97 6.58 10.90
C ALA A 73 -2.43 6.22 9.50
N ALA A 74 -1.12 6.34 9.31
CA ALA A 74 -0.45 5.96 8.07
C ALA A 74 -0.63 4.46 7.77
N GLN A 75 -0.48 3.58 8.76
CA GLN A 75 -0.70 2.14 8.56
C GLN A 75 -2.17 1.80 8.26
N VAL A 76 -3.14 2.49 8.84
CA VAL A 76 -4.55 2.32 8.45
C VAL A 76 -4.73 2.68 6.98
N TRP A 77 -4.15 3.79 6.53
CA TRP A 77 -4.23 4.25 5.15
C TRP A 77 -3.51 3.30 4.19
N ASN A 78 -2.27 2.93 4.50
CA ASN A 78 -1.44 2.04 3.69
C ASN A 78 -2.11 0.68 3.46
N HIS A 79 -2.66 0.07 4.51
CA HIS A 79 -3.33 -1.22 4.40
C HIS A 79 -4.65 -1.12 3.64
N THR A 80 -5.44 -0.06 3.87
CA THR A 80 -6.66 0.18 3.09
C THR A 80 -6.35 0.29 1.60
N PHE A 81 -5.30 1.02 1.25
CA PHE A 81 -4.85 1.20 -0.12
C PHE A 81 -4.27 -0.10 -0.71
N TYR A 82 -3.57 -0.89 0.10
CA TYR A 82 -3.01 -2.18 -0.31
C TYR A 82 -4.11 -3.19 -0.68
N TRP A 83 -5.18 -3.30 0.11
CA TRP A 83 -6.28 -4.22 -0.22
C TRP A 83 -6.94 -3.90 -1.55
N GLN A 84 -6.97 -2.63 -1.94
CA GLN A 84 -7.47 -2.19 -3.24
C GLN A 84 -6.44 -2.38 -4.37
N SER A 85 -5.16 -2.33 -4.03
CA SER A 85 -4.05 -2.51 -4.97
C SER A 85 -3.94 -3.94 -5.51
N ILE A 86 -4.57 -4.92 -4.87
CA ILE A 86 -4.57 -6.33 -5.24
C ILE A 86 -5.98 -6.87 -5.42
N LYS A 87 -6.13 -7.87 -6.29
CA LYS A 87 -7.40 -8.57 -6.51
C LYS A 87 -7.19 -10.02 -6.93
N PRO A 88 -8.21 -10.90 -6.75
CA PRO A 88 -8.21 -12.23 -7.35
C PRO A 88 -8.08 -12.14 -8.87
N GLY A 89 -7.20 -12.95 -9.46
CA GLY A 89 -6.96 -12.97 -10.91
C GLY A 89 -6.39 -11.66 -11.47
N GLY A 90 -5.72 -10.89 -10.62
CA GLY A 90 -5.00 -9.68 -11.03
C GLY A 90 -3.67 -9.96 -11.72
N GLY A 91 -2.81 -8.94 -11.74
CA GLY A 91 -1.47 -9.04 -12.34
C GLY A 91 -1.43 -8.88 -13.85
N GLY A 92 -0.31 -9.28 -14.44
CA GLY A 92 -0.08 -9.12 -15.86
C GLY A 92 0.25 -7.68 -16.27
N THR A 93 -0.07 -7.32 -17.51
CA THR A 93 0.23 -6.00 -18.10
C THR A 93 -1.03 -5.14 -18.11
N PRO A 94 -0.97 -3.87 -17.66
CA PRO A 94 -2.08 -2.93 -17.80
C PRO A 94 -2.33 -2.59 -19.28
N SER A 95 -3.42 -1.87 -19.54
CA SER A 95 -3.78 -1.43 -20.89
C SER A 95 -4.15 0.06 -20.91
N GLY A 96 -4.41 0.59 -22.11
CA GLY A 96 -4.89 1.96 -22.31
C GLY A 96 -3.96 3.04 -21.79
N ALA A 97 -4.53 4.14 -21.32
CA ALA A 97 -3.78 5.33 -20.88
C ALA A 97 -2.75 5.07 -19.79
N LEU A 98 -3.01 4.09 -18.89
CA LEU A 98 -2.04 3.71 -17.86
C LEU A 98 -0.77 3.10 -18.47
N LEU A 99 -0.91 2.16 -19.42
CA LEU A 99 0.24 1.56 -20.10
C LEU A 99 1.01 2.60 -20.92
N GLU A 100 0.30 3.46 -21.63
CA GLU A 100 0.90 4.55 -22.40
C GLU A 100 1.73 5.47 -21.49
N LYS A 101 1.17 5.87 -20.33
CA LYS A 101 1.87 6.71 -19.35
C LYS A 101 3.08 5.99 -18.73
N ILE A 102 2.96 4.71 -18.40
CA ILE A 102 4.09 3.89 -17.91
C ILE A 102 5.19 3.85 -18.96
N ASN A 103 4.87 3.57 -20.23
CA ASN A 103 5.86 3.53 -21.31
C ASN A 103 6.50 4.90 -21.56
N ALA A 104 5.74 5.97 -21.46
CA ALA A 104 6.26 7.33 -21.61
C ALA A 104 7.25 7.72 -20.51
N ASP A 105 6.95 7.38 -19.25
CA ASP A 105 7.73 7.84 -18.10
C ASP A 105 8.90 6.90 -17.76
N PHE A 106 8.77 5.58 -18.02
CA PHE A 106 9.80 4.58 -17.72
C PHE A 106 10.54 4.04 -18.96
N GLY A 107 10.06 4.39 -20.16
CA GLY A 107 10.58 3.85 -21.42
C GLY A 107 9.92 2.55 -21.85
N SER A 108 9.54 1.67 -20.93
CA SER A 108 8.75 0.47 -21.19
C SER A 108 8.09 -0.05 -19.90
N PHE A 109 7.09 -0.92 -20.05
CA PHE A 109 6.47 -1.61 -18.91
C PHE A 109 7.48 -2.53 -18.19
N GLU A 110 8.36 -3.19 -18.93
CA GLU A 110 9.41 -4.05 -18.38
C GLU A 110 10.36 -3.26 -17.47
N THR A 111 10.76 -2.06 -17.89
CA THR A 111 11.61 -1.18 -17.07
C THR A 111 10.91 -0.76 -15.78
N PHE A 112 9.61 -0.43 -15.84
CA PHE A 112 8.82 -0.19 -14.64
C PHE A 112 8.82 -1.39 -13.70
N VAL A 113 8.56 -2.61 -14.24
CA VAL A 113 8.54 -3.86 -13.46
C VAL A 113 9.89 -4.09 -12.77
N GLU A 114 11.01 -3.90 -13.48
CA GLU A 114 12.35 -4.02 -12.90
C GLU A 114 12.58 -3.02 -11.75
N GLN A 115 12.19 -1.75 -11.95
CA GLN A 115 12.32 -0.73 -10.91
C GLN A 115 11.43 -1.03 -9.70
N PHE A 116 10.19 -1.48 -9.92
CA PHE A 116 9.27 -1.82 -8.83
C PHE A 116 9.75 -3.03 -8.03
N LYS A 117 10.26 -4.07 -8.72
CA LYS A 117 10.91 -5.22 -8.08
C LYS A 117 12.12 -4.79 -7.25
N ALA A 118 12.97 -3.94 -7.81
CA ALA A 118 14.15 -3.41 -7.10
C ALA A 118 13.74 -2.61 -5.86
N ALA A 119 12.71 -1.76 -5.94
CA ALA A 119 12.23 -0.99 -4.80
C ALA A 119 11.76 -1.90 -3.65
N GLY A 120 10.95 -2.92 -3.94
CA GLY A 120 10.49 -3.88 -2.93
C GLY A 120 11.60 -4.73 -2.34
N ALA A 121 12.53 -5.21 -3.18
CA ALA A 121 13.65 -6.06 -2.74
C ALA A 121 14.68 -5.29 -1.90
N THR A 122 14.93 -4.03 -2.24
CA THR A 122 15.92 -3.18 -1.56
C THR A 122 15.35 -2.34 -0.42
N GLN A 123 14.04 -2.43 -0.13
CA GLN A 123 13.48 -1.84 1.08
C GLN A 123 14.01 -2.64 2.28
N PHE A 124 14.98 -2.07 2.98
CA PHE A 124 15.60 -2.72 4.13
C PHE A 124 14.63 -2.73 5.32
N GLY A 125 14.38 -3.92 5.88
CA GLY A 125 13.41 -4.11 6.95
C GLY A 125 11.95 -3.97 6.47
N SER A 126 11.11 -3.42 7.31
CA SER A 126 9.69 -3.19 7.07
C SER A 126 9.46 -1.95 6.20
N GLY A 127 8.46 -2.00 5.35
CA GLY A 127 8.09 -0.84 4.52
C GLY A 127 7.23 -1.21 3.34
N TRP A 128 7.22 -0.33 2.35
CA TRP A 128 6.30 -0.35 1.22
C TRP A 128 7.03 0.02 -0.07
N ALA A 129 6.64 -0.58 -1.18
CA ALA A 129 7.01 -0.13 -2.53
C ALA A 129 5.81 0.53 -3.20
N TRP A 130 6.03 1.60 -3.93
CA TRP A 130 4.99 2.45 -4.48
C TRP A 130 5.21 2.76 -5.97
N LEU A 131 4.11 2.82 -6.73
CA LEU A 131 4.02 3.63 -7.93
C LEU A 131 3.30 4.93 -7.55
N VAL A 132 3.94 6.07 -7.80
CA VAL A 132 3.39 7.39 -7.47
C VAL A 132 3.33 8.28 -8.72
N LEU A 133 2.42 9.25 -8.70
CA LEU A 133 2.46 10.41 -9.58
C LEU A 133 3.06 11.58 -8.78
N ASP A 134 4.14 12.16 -9.29
CA ASP A 134 4.88 13.24 -8.67
C ASP A 134 5.20 14.31 -9.73
N GLY A 135 4.57 15.48 -9.60
CA GLY A 135 4.74 16.56 -10.57
C GLY A 135 4.34 16.16 -12.00
N GLY A 136 3.32 15.31 -12.16
CA GLY A 136 2.84 14.84 -13.46
C GLY A 136 3.65 13.69 -14.07
N THR A 137 4.67 13.18 -13.39
CA THR A 137 5.52 12.06 -13.84
C THR A 137 5.33 10.85 -12.94
N LEU A 138 5.21 9.67 -13.51
CA LEU A 138 5.19 8.42 -12.76
C LEU A 138 6.59 8.09 -12.24
N LYS A 139 6.67 7.72 -10.98
CA LYS A 139 7.92 7.30 -10.33
C LYS A 139 7.69 6.06 -9.49
N VAL A 140 8.69 5.21 -9.40
CA VAL A 140 8.76 4.15 -8.39
C VAL A 140 9.51 4.69 -7.19
N THR A 141 8.93 4.52 -6.00
CA THR A 141 9.56 4.91 -4.73
C THR A 141 9.35 3.83 -3.67
N LYS A 142 10.01 3.97 -2.55
CA LYS A 142 9.83 3.10 -1.39
C LYS A 142 9.89 3.90 -0.11
N THR A 143 9.14 3.47 0.90
CA THR A 143 9.09 4.10 2.22
C THR A 143 9.34 3.07 3.31
N GLY A 144 10.00 3.48 4.39
CA GLY A 144 10.25 2.62 5.54
C GLY A 144 9.11 2.66 6.56
N ASN A 145 8.90 1.54 7.25
CA ASN A 145 7.93 1.42 8.34
C ASN A 145 6.51 1.85 7.91
N ALA A 146 5.96 2.91 8.51
CA ALA A 146 4.62 3.42 8.26
C ALA A 146 4.58 4.57 7.24
N ASP A 147 5.73 5.11 6.84
CA ASP A 147 5.81 6.27 5.96
C ASP A 147 5.13 6.03 4.60
N LEU A 148 4.59 7.10 4.00
CA LEU A 148 3.74 7.02 2.82
C LEU A 148 3.86 8.26 1.92
N PRO A 149 3.58 8.12 0.60
CA PRO A 149 3.70 9.20 -0.39
C PRO A 149 2.87 10.46 -0.06
N LEU A 150 1.70 10.29 0.59
CA LEU A 150 0.84 11.41 0.98
C LEU A 150 1.56 12.42 1.87
N ALA A 151 2.39 11.94 2.80
CA ALA A 151 3.16 12.82 3.69
C ALA A 151 4.24 13.62 2.95
N HIS A 152 4.57 13.25 1.72
CA HIS A 152 5.57 13.87 0.86
C HIS A 152 4.95 14.64 -0.33
N GLY A 153 3.63 14.84 -0.34
CA GLY A 153 2.93 15.54 -1.40
C GLY A 153 2.87 14.77 -2.73
N GLN A 154 3.09 13.46 -2.70
CA GLN A 154 3.01 12.59 -3.88
C GLN A 154 1.67 11.86 -3.88
N LYS A 155 1.14 11.58 -5.08
CA LYS A 155 -0.08 10.79 -5.22
C LYS A 155 0.25 9.32 -5.43
N ALA A 156 -0.16 8.47 -4.49
CA ALA A 156 -0.02 7.02 -4.63
C ALA A 156 -0.99 6.48 -5.69
N LEU A 157 -0.50 5.58 -6.55
CA LEU A 157 -1.30 4.87 -7.55
C LEU A 157 -1.35 3.36 -7.29
N LEU A 158 -0.26 2.77 -6.80
CA LEU A 158 -0.11 1.36 -6.44
C LEU A 158 0.77 1.25 -5.22
N THR A 159 0.47 0.29 -4.34
CA THR A 159 1.38 -0.09 -3.26
C THR A 159 1.53 -1.59 -3.12
N MET A 160 2.71 -2.00 -2.66
CA MET A 160 3.02 -3.36 -2.23
C MET A 160 3.60 -3.30 -0.82
N ASP A 161 2.98 -4.04 0.09
CA ASP A 161 3.48 -4.23 1.45
C ASP A 161 4.68 -5.18 1.44
N VAL A 162 5.82 -4.74 1.96
CA VAL A 162 7.01 -5.58 2.13
C VAL A 162 7.41 -5.75 3.61
N TRP A 163 6.50 -5.45 4.52
CA TRP A 163 6.57 -5.97 5.89
C TRP A 163 6.52 -7.50 5.84
N GLU A 164 7.27 -8.18 6.69
CA GLU A 164 7.29 -9.64 6.70
C GLU A 164 5.92 -10.26 6.99
N HIS A 165 5.06 -9.61 7.78
CA HIS A 165 3.71 -10.09 8.03
C HIS A 165 2.83 -10.20 6.77
N ALA A 166 3.18 -9.50 5.70
CA ALA A 166 2.44 -9.54 4.44
C ALA A 166 2.66 -10.84 3.64
N TYR A 167 3.81 -11.52 3.85
CA TYR A 167 4.20 -12.64 2.98
C TYR A 167 4.92 -13.80 3.71
N TYR A 168 5.36 -13.65 4.95
CA TYR A 168 6.28 -14.61 5.57
C TYR A 168 5.67 -16.00 5.78
N LEU A 169 4.35 -16.10 6.04
CA LEU A 169 3.69 -17.39 6.20
C LEU A 169 3.68 -18.20 4.90
N ASP A 170 3.65 -17.54 3.75
CA ASP A 170 3.56 -18.19 2.43
C ASP A 170 4.93 -18.30 1.74
N TYR A 171 5.80 -17.32 1.93
CA TYR A 171 7.07 -17.20 1.20
C TYR A 171 8.31 -17.26 2.10
N GLN A 172 8.19 -17.14 3.41
CA GLN A 172 9.29 -17.03 4.37
C GLN A 172 10.29 -15.94 3.93
N ASN A 173 11.58 -16.26 3.85
CA ASN A 173 12.63 -15.33 3.43
C ASN A 173 12.68 -15.05 1.91
N ARG A 174 11.76 -15.62 1.13
CA ARG A 174 11.74 -15.48 -0.33
C ARG A 174 10.95 -14.25 -0.77
N ARG A 175 11.27 -13.07 -0.21
CA ARG A 175 10.63 -11.81 -0.62
C ARG A 175 10.64 -11.58 -2.14
N PRO A 176 11.71 -11.91 -2.92
CA PRO A 176 11.69 -11.77 -4.37
C PRO A 176 10.59 -12.58 -5.07
N ASP A 177 10.26 -13.77 -4.55
CA ASP A 177 9.19 -14.61 -5.11
C ASP A 177 7.81 -13.97 -4.84
N TYR A 178 7.59 -13.45 -3.62
CA TYR A 178 6.38 -12.68 -3.29
C TYR A 178 6.23 -11.46 -4.21
N ILE A 179 7.28 -10.67 -4.40
CA ILE A 179 7.27 -9.49 -5.27
C ILE A 179 6.91 -9.88 -6.71
N THR A 180 7.47 -10.97 -7.21
CA THR A 180 7.17 -11.49 -8.55
C THR A 180 5.70 -11.93 -8.62
N THR A 181 5.22 -12.69 -7.65
CA THR A 181 3.82 -13.12 -7.59
C THR A 181 2.85 -11.94 -7.48
N PHE A 182 3.20 -10.91 -6.70
CA PHE A 182 2.40 -9.68 -6.61
C PHE A 182 2.17 -9.06 -7.98
N LEU A 183 3.23 -8.84 -8.76
CA LEU A 183 3.15 -8.23 -10.09
C LEU A 183 2.45 -9.13 -11.12
N ASP A 184 2.73 -10.41 -11.09
CA ASP A 184 2.25 -11.35 -12.11
C ASP A 184 0.81 -11.81 -11.88
N LYS A 185 0.31 -11.80 -10.62
CA LYS A 185 -0.93 -12.50 -10.23
C LYS A 185 -1.89 -11.69 -9.37
N LEU A 186 -1.48 -10.55 -8.79
CA LEU A 186 -2.28 -9.88 -7.79
C LEU A 186 -2.66 -8.43 -8.14
N VAL A 187 -1.80 -7.67 -8.82
CA VAL A 187 -2.02 -6.24 -9.06
C VAL A 187 -3.41 -5.97 -9.67
N ASN A 188 -4.13 -5.06 -9.05
CA ASN A 188 -5.40 -4.54 -9.54
C ASN A 188 -5.16 -3.33 -10.46
N TRP A 189 -4.83 -3.58 -11.74
CA TRP A 189 -4.53 -2.51 -12.68
C TRP A 189 -5.73 -1.57 -12.95
N ASP A 190 -6.97 -2.02 -12.73
CA ASP A 190 -8.15 -1.15 -12.86
C ASP A 190 -8.14 -0.07 -11.78
N PHE A 191 -7.77 -0.44 -10.54
CA PHE A 191 -7.60 0.50 -9.43
C PHE A 191 -6.47 1.50 -9.71
N VAL A 192 -5.34 1.02 -10.22
CA VAL A 192 -4.20 1.90 -10.60
C VAL A 192 -4.61 2.89 -11.69
N ALA A 193 -5.33 2.42 -12.70
CA ALA A 193 -5.84 3.27 -13.79
C ALA A 193 -6.84 4.33 -13.27
N ALA A 194 -7.74 3.94 -12.37
CA ALA A 194 -8.68 4.85 -11.73
C ALA A 194 -7.96 5.93 -10.91
N ASN A 195 -6.93 5.56 -10.14
CA ASN A 195 -6.11 6.50 -9.38
C ASN A 195 -5.36 7.49 -10.28
N LEU A 196 -4.86 7.03 -11.43
CA LEU A 196 -4.21 7.90 -12.42
C LEU A 196 -5.23 8.88 -13.04
N ALA A 197 -6.42 8.42 -13.38
CA ALA A 197 -7.45 9.26 -13.99
C ALA A 197 -8.02 10.32 -13.03
N ALA A 198 -7.93 10.08 -11.71
CA ALA A 198 -8.37 11.01 -10.66
C ALA A 198 -7.22 11.91 -10.12
N ALA A 199 -6.07 11.92 -10.81
CA ALA A 199 -4.85 12.60 -10.35
C ALA A 199 -4.65 14.05 -10.93
#